data_a558e4c9b5aa4d7619a1f775aaf63e75
#
_entry.id   a558e4c9b5aa4d7619a1f775aaf63e75
#
_cell.length_a   1.000
_cell.length_b   1.000
_cell.length_c   1.000
_cell.angle_alpha   90.00
_cell.angle_beta   90.00
_cell.angle_gamma   90.00
#
_symmetry.space_group_name_H-M   'P 1'
#
loop_
_entity.id
_entity.type
_entity.pdbx_description
1 polymer ?
#
loop_
_entity_poly.entity_id
_entity_poly.type
_entity_poly.pdbx_seq_one_letter_code
_entity_poly.pdbx_strand_id
1 'polypeptide(L)'
;MNHENQKNIIVTGASSGIGAATARALAAQGHRVFLGARREDALRTLVSDIQRDGGEAECRRLDVTDLADFEDFVEAAEERFGPVDVLVNNAGVMPLSPVHDLRIEEWNSMIDVNLRGVLHGVASALPGMRSRRAGHIINVASVAGLRVDPTAAIYCATKYAVRAFSEGLRQENTDVRVTVVSPGFTLTELTDRGGNPEVQAAAHAAADQFGIPATAVADVIAFAVAQPANVDINELVVRPTLQQ
;
A
#
# COMPACT_ATOMS: atom_id res chain seq x y z
N MET A 1 -13.88 22.46 10.97
CA MET A 1 -12.60 21.94 10.40
C MET A 1 -12.39 22.65 9.08
N ASN A 2 -11.18 23.21 8.84
CA ASN A 2 -10.90 23.92 7.58
C ASN A 2 -10.88 22.91 6.43
N HIS A 3 -11.80 23.02 5.48
CA HIS A 3 -11.87 22.18 4.28
C HIS A 3 -10.70 22.38 3.30
N GLU A 4 -9.84 23.36 3.52
CA GLU A 4 -8.70 23.68 2.64
C GLU A 4 -7.59 22.61 2.62
N ASN A 5 -7.57 21.66 3.57
CA ASN A 5 -6.55 20.59 3.65
C ASN A 5 -7.11 19.17 3.45
N GLN A 6 -8.41 19.03 3.16
CA GLN A 6 -9.02 17.73 2.93
C GLN A 6 -8.56 17.17 1.57
N LYS A 7 -8.06 15.93 1.57
CA LYS A 7 -7.55 15.23 0.39
C LYS A 7 -8.44 14.05 0.04
N ASN A 8 -8.51 13.72 -1.25
CA ASN A 8 -9.15 12.53 -1.77
C ASN A 8 -8.08 11.45 -1.95
N ILE A 9 -8.16 10.37 -1.19
CA ILE A 9 -7.10 9.39 -1.04
C ILE A 9 -7.60 8.00 -1.43
N ILE A 10 -6.91 7.38 -2.38
CA ILE A 10 -7.11 5.96 -2.71
C ILE A 10 -6.17 5.10 -1.86
N VAL A 11 -6.70 4.00 -1.29
CA VAL A 11 -5.90 2.98 -0.58
C VAL A 11 -6.19 1.60 -1.15
N THR A 12 -5.20 0.94 -1.74
CA THR A 12 -5.32 -0.43 -2.22
C THR A 12 -4.98 -1.46 -1.14
N GLY A 13 -5.54 -2.67 -1.22
CA GLY A 13 -5.34 -3.68 -0.19
C GLY A 13 -5.92 -3.29 1.18
N ALA A 14 -6.99 -2.47 1.17
CA ALA A 14 -7.55 -1.87 2.37
C ALA A 14 -8.38 -2.82 3.24
N SER A 15 -8.59 -4.07 2.82
CA SER A 15 -9.45 -5.02 3.55
C SER A 15 -8.84 -5.55 4.86
N SER A 16 -7.57 -5.30 5.16
CA SER A 16 -6.90 -5.70 6.42
C SER A 16 -5.55 -5.00 6.61
N GLY A 17 -4.89 -5.26 7.74
CA GLY A 17 -3.51 -4.91 8.02
C GLY A 17 -3.20 -3.42 7.86
N ILE A 18 -2.07 -3.12 7.20
CA ILE A 18 -1.59 -1.74 7.00
C ILE A 18 -2.61 -0.90 6.22
N GLY A 19 -3.24 -1.45 5.17
CA GLY A 19 -4.22 -0.72 4.37
C GLY A 19 -5.44 -0.28 5.17
N ALA A 20 -6.01 -1.16 5.98
CA ALA A 20 -7.14 -0.83 6.83
C ALA A 20 -6.77 0.19 7.92
N ALA A 21 -5.60 0.03 8.56
CA ALA A 21 -5.09 0.99 9.54
C ALA A 21 -4.85 2.36 8.91
N THR A 22 -4.26 2.41 7.71
CA THR A 22 -4.03 3.65 6.95
C THR A 22 -5.34 4.35 6.62
N ALA A 23 -6.36 3.60 6.14
CA ALA A 23 -7.68 4.16 5.85
C ALA A 23 -8.30 4.84 7.08
N ARG A 24 -8.27 4.16 8.24
CA ARG A 24 -8.77 4.73 9.49
C ARG A 24 -7.99 5.98 9.91
N ALA A 25 -6.66 5.94 9.87
CA ALA A 25 -5.80 7.05 10.28
C ALA A 25 -6.03 8.30 9.41
N LEU A 26 -6.13 8.13 8.10
CA LEU A 26 -6.35 9.23 7.15
C LEU A 26 -7.78 9.79 7.26
N ALA A 27 -8.79 8.94 7.41
CA ALA A 27 -10.17 9.38 7.62
C ALA A 27 -10.33 10.14 8.95
N ALA A 28 -9.67 9.70 10.02
CA ALA A 28 -9.66 10.40 11.31
C ALA A 28 -8.99 11.78 11.25
N GLN A 29 -8.09 12.02 10.28
CA GLN A 29 -7.51 13.34 9.99
C GLN A 29 -8.41 14.23 9.11
N GLY A 30 -9.61 13.75 8.75
CA GLY A 30 -10.59 14.49 7.94
C GLY A 30 -10.42 14.35 6.44
N HIS A 31 -9.61 13.39 5.98
CA HIS A 31 -9.49 13.07 4.55
C HIS A 31 -10.62 12.16 4.08
N ARG A 32 -10.96 12.21 2.79
CA ARG A 32 -11.88 11.28 2.12
C ARG A 32 -11.08 10.08 1.62
N VAL A 33 -11.51 8.87 1.97
CA VAL A 33 -10.79 7.65 1.59
C VAL A 33 -11.64 6.76 0.69
N PHE A 34 -11.11 6.38 -0.47
CA PHE A 34 -11.71 5.43 -1.39
C PHE A 34 -10.91 4.12 -1.36
N LEU A 35 -11.55 3.02 -0.93
CA LEU A 35 -10.89 1.80 -0.48
C LEU A 35 -11.06 0.68 -1.49
N GLY A 36 -9.96 0.08 -1.94
CA GLY A 36 -9.94 -1.02 -2.89
C GLY A 36 -9.34 -2.30 -2.32
N ALA A 37 -10.02 -3.43 -2.53
CA ALA A 37 -9.51 -4.78 -2.30
C ALA A 37 -10.46 -5.82 -2.92
N ARG A 38 -10.04 -7.09 -2.97
CA ARG A 38 -10.88 -8.18 -3.47
C ARG A 38 -11.98 -8.63 -2.50
N ARG A 39 -11.78 -8.41 -1.18
CA ARG A 39 -12.72 -8.81 -0.10
C ARG A 39 -13.72 -7.69 0.18
N GLU A 40 -14.85 -7.71 -0.51
CA GLU A 40 -15.85 -6.63 -0.41
C GLU A 40 -16.46 -6.50 0.99
N ASP A 41 -16.82 -7.62 1.63
CA ASP A 41 -17.46 -7.59 2.95
C ASP A 41 -16.57 -6.94 4.01
N ALA A 42 -15.27 -7.23 3.97
CA ALA A 42 -14.30 -6.59 4.85
C ALA A 42 -14.16 -5.08 4.56
N LEU A 43 -14.21 -4.68 3.28
CA LEU A 43 -14.22 -3.26 2.91
C LEU A 43 -15.48 -2.55 3.40
N ARG A 44 -16.66 -3.12 3.21
CA ARG A 44 -17.94 -2.55 3.68
C ARG A 44 -17.98 -2.39 5.19
N THR A 45 -17.45 -3.37 5.93
CA THR A 45 -17.30 -3.28 7.38
C THR A 45 -16.39 -2.12 7.77
N LEU A 46 -15.23 -2.01 7.12
CA LEU A 46 -14.28 -0.91 7.37
C LEU A 46 -14.89 0.45 7.07
N VAL A 47 -15.59 0.61 5.94
CA VAL A 47 -16.31 1.84 5.59
C VAL A 47 -17.34 2.20 6.66
N SER A 48 -18.17 1.23 7.07
CA SER A 48 -19.20 1.46 8.10
C SER A 48 -18.59 1.91 9.43
N ASP A 49 -17.45 1.31 9.81
CA ASP A 49 -16.73 1.72 11.02
C ASP A 49 -16.19 3.16 10.92
N ILE A 50 -15.54 3.50 9.78
CA ILE A 50 -15.00 4.85 9.54
C ILE A 50 -16.13 5.89 9.57
N GLN A 51 -17.26 5.60 8.92
CA GLN A 51 -18.42 6.50 8.88
C GLN A 51 -19.07 6.66 10.27
N ARG A 52 -19.17 5.58 11.05
CA ARG A 52 -19.65 5.63 12.44
C ARG A 52 -18.77 6.53 13.32
N ASP A 53 -17.46 6.52 13.06
CA ASP A 53 -16.49 7.35 13.78
C ASP A 53 -16.41 8.79 13.22
N GLY A 54 -17.29 9.15 12.26
CA GLY A 54 -17.42 10.51 11.68
C GLY A 54 -16.50 10.80 10.51
N GLY A 55 -15.80 9.80 9.96
CA GLY A 55 -14.97 9.94 8.76
C GLY A 55 -15.75 9.76 7.46
N GLU A 56 -15.16 10.17 6.33
CA GLU A 56 -15.71 9.97 4.98
C GLU A 56 -14.97 8.83 4.27
N ALA A 57 -15.68 7.75 3.97
CA ALA A 57 -15.13 6.58 3.30
C ALA A 57 -16.14 5.98 2.31
N GLU A 58 -15.61 5.46 1.21
CA GLU A 58 -16.32 4.62 0.24
C GLU A 58 -15.42 3.46 -0.19
N CYS A 59 -16.00 2.42 -0.79
CA CYS A 59 -15.22 1.29 -1.29
C CYS A 59 -15.80 0.70 -2.55
N ARG A 60 -14.91 0.07 -3.33
CA ARG A 60 -15.26 -0.75 -4.48
C ARG A 60 -14.33 -1.98 -4.51
N ARG A 61 -14.83 -3.10 -5.03
CA ARG A 61 -13.95 -4.23 -5.33
C ARG A 61 -12.85 -3.80 -6.29
N LEU A 62 -11.62 -4.23 -6.03
CA LEU A 62 -10.46 -3.97 -6.87
C LEU A 62 -9.55 -5.19 -6.92
N ASP A 63 -9.25 -5.64 -8.13
CA ASP A 63 -8.13 -6.55 -8.41
C ASP A 63 -6.98 -5.74 -9.04
N VAL A 64 -5.95 -5.45 -8.27
CA VAL A 64 -4.81 -4.62 -8.74
C VAL A 64 -4.04 -5.26 -9.89
N THR A 65 -4.25 -6.54 -10.19
CA THR A 65 -3.60 -7.24 -11.29
C THR A 65 -4.27 -6.98 -12.64
N ASP A 66 -5.45 -6.38 -12.65
CA ASP A 66 -6.20 -5.96 -13.83
C ASP A 66 -6.13 -4.44 -14.00
N LEU A 67 -5.53 -3.98 -15.11
CA LEU A 67 -5.39 -2.56 -15.40
C LEU A 67 -6.76 -1.87 -15.60
N ALA A 68 -7.67 -2.52 -16.34
CA ALA A 68 -8.98 -1.93 -16.61
C ALA A 68 -9.81 -1.79 -15.32
N ASP A 69 -9.76 -2.79 -14.41
CA ASP A 69 -10.41 -2.71 -13.10
C ASP A 69 -9.79 -1.57 -12.24
N PHE A 70 -8.48 -1.31 -12.39
CA PHE A 70 -7.82 -0.19 -11.71
C PHE A 70 -8.20 1.17 -12.27
N GLU A 71 -8.29 1.30 -13.61
CA GLU A 71 -8.75 2.52 -14.28
C GLU A 71 -10.19 2.87 -13.86
N ASP A 72 -11.11 1.91 -13.95
CA ASP A 72 -12.48 2.05 -13.48
C ASP A 72 -12.59 2.38 -11.98
N PHE A 73 -11.66 1.88 -11.17
CA PHE A 73 -11.60 2.16 -9.74
C PHE A 73 -11.20 3.62 -9.46
N VAL A 74 -10.21 4.14 -10.19
CA VAL A 74 -9.79 5.54 -10.09
C VAL A 74 -10.91 6.46 -10.57
N GLU A 75 -11.56 6.15 -11.70
CA GLU A 75 -12.71 6.92 -12.22
C GLU A 75 -13.84 6.98 -11.19
N ALA A 76 -14.22 5.86 -10.59
CA ALA A 76 -15.26 5.83 -9.56
C ALA A 76 -14.88 6.64 -8.30
N ALA A 77 -13.59 6.67 -7.92
CA ALA A 77 -13.13 7.51 -6.82
C ALA A 77 -13.23 8.99 -7.16
N GLU A 78 -12.88 9.38 -8.40
CA GLU A 78 -12.96 10.77 -8.88
C GLU A 78 -14.41 11.24 -9.06
N GLU A 79 -15.30 10.38 -9.54
CA GLU A 79 -16.73 10.67 -9.59
C GLU A 79 -17.33 10.92 -8.19
N ARG A 80 -16.86 10.15 -7.20
CA ARG A 80 -17.42 10.21 -5.84
C ARG A 80 -16.89 11.39 -5.02
N PHE A 81 -15.60 11.69 -5.10
CA PHE A 81 -14.93 12.65 -4.21
C PHE A 81 -14.24 13.79 -4.96
N GLY A 82 -14.14 13.72 -6.28
CA GLY A 82 -13.32 14.62 -7.09
C GLY A 82 -11.89 14.08 -7.27
N PRO A 83 -11.00 14.88 -7.90
CA PRO A 83 -9.69 14.45 -8.31
C PRO A 83 -8.89 13.74 -7.19
N VAL A 84 -8.21 12.65 -7.53
CA VAL A 84 -7.39 11.89 -6.57
C VAL A 84 -6.11 12.65 -6.23
N ASP A 85 -5.96 13.03 -4.96
CA ASP A 85 -4.78 13.75 -4.45
C ASP A 85 -3.66 12.81 -4.01
N VAL A 86 -4.02 11.64 -3.45
CA VAL A 86 -3.06 10.66 -2.94
C VAL A 86 -3.45 9.26 -3.38
N LEU A 87 -2.47 8.51 -3.90
CA LEU A 87 -2.59 7.08 -4.16
C LEU A 87 -1.68 6.32 -3.20
N VAL A 88 -2.24 5.43 -2.37
CA VAL A 88 -1.49 4.49 -1.52
C VAL A 88 -1.53 3.10 -2.14
N ASN A 89 -0.48 2.71 -2.84
CA ASN A 89 -0.26 1.36 -3.36
C ASN A 89 0.22 0.46 -2.20
N ASN A 90 -0.72 -0.18 -1.51
CA ASN A 90 -0.42 -1.03 -0.36
C ASN A 90 -0.75 -2.52 -0.62
N ALA A 91 -1.57 -2.85 -1.60
CA ALA A 91 -1.89 -4.24 -1.91
C ALA A 91 -0.60 -5.09 -2.09
N GLY A 92 -0.57 -6.26 -1.45
CA GLY A 92 0.59 -7.14 -1.52
C GLY A 92 0.29 -8.57 -1.06
N VAL A 93 1.15 -9.51 -1.48
CA VAL A 93 1.15 -10.92 -1.09
C VAL A 93 2.58 -11.38 -0.81
N MET A 94 2.75 -12.37 0.09
CA MET A 94 4.07 -12.85 0.52
C MET A 94 4.08 -14.37 0.77
N PRO A 95 3.80 -15.20 -0.23
CA PRO A 95 4.01 -16.65 -0.13
C PRO A 95 5.52 -16.95 -0.14
N LEU A 96 6.09 -17.24 1.03
CA LEU A 96 7.52 -17.50 1.19
C LEU A 96 7.84 -18.99 0.97
N SER A 97 8.92 -19.26 0.24
CA SER A 97 9.41 -20.63 0.01
C SER A 97 10.86 -20.64 -0.47
N PRO A 98 11.64 -21.71 -0.22
CA PRO A 98 12.91 -21.91 -0.90
C PRO A 98 12.71 -21.91 -2.42
N VAL A 99 13.67 -21.33 -3.16
CA VAL A 99 13.58 -21.25 -4.64
C VAL A 99 13.47 -22.64 -5.30
N HIS A 100 14.10 -23.66 -4.71
CA HIS A 100 14.06 -25.01 -5.25
C HIS A 100 12.69 -25.72 -5.12
N ASP A 101 11.74 -25.16 -4.36
CA ASP A 101 10.35 -25.64 -4.32
C ASP A 101 9.60 -25.34 -5.63
N LEU A 102 10.14 -24.48 -6.48
CA LEU A 102 9.65 -24.11 -7.83
C LEU A 102 8.16 -23.74 -7.84
N ARG A 103 7.68 -22.99 -6.87
CA ARG A 103 6.28 -22.55 -6.74
C ARG A 103 5.96 -21.41 -7.71
N ILE A 104 5.99 -21.71 -9.00
CA ILE A 104 5.95 -20.72 -10.10
C ILE A 104 4.70 -19.84 -10.04
N GLU A 105 3.52 -20.42 -9.75
CA GLU A 105 2.26 -19.68 -9.67
C GLU A 105 2.29 -18.63 -8.55
N GLU A 106 2.93 -18.94 -7.43
CA GLU A 106 3.12 -17.98 -6.33
C GLU A 106 4.13 -16.89 -6.69
N TRP A 107 5.17 -17.22 -7.46
CA TRP A 107 6.10 -16.22 -7.98
C TRP A 107 5.40 -15.24 -8.91
N ASN A 108 4.59 -15.76 -9.87
CA ASN A 108 3.78 -14.94 -10.76
C ASN A 108 2.82 -14.07 -9.96
N SER A 109 2.12 -14.62 -8.97
CA SER A 109 1.23 -13.87 -8.10
C SER A 109 1.95 -12.72 -7.36
N MET A 110 3.17 -12.95 -6.84
CA MET A 110 3.97 -11.89 -6.22
C MET A 110 4.35 -10.79 -7.22
N ILE A 111 4.74 -11.15 -8.42
CA ILE A 111 5.08 -10.18 -9.47
C ILE A 111 3.84 -9.38 -9.87
N ASP A 112 2.72 -10.07 -10.09
CA ASP A 112 1.48 -9.44 -10.55
C ASP A 112 0.90 -8.50 -9.50
N VAL A 113 0.84 -8.92 -8.23
CA VAL A 113 0.26 -8.08 -7.17
C VAL A 113 1.23 -7.00 -6.70
N ASN A 114 2.47 -7.40 -6.32
CA ASN A 114 3.39 -6.50 -5.61
C ASN A 114 4.09 -5.50 -6.54
N LEU A 115 4.27 -5.84 -7.82
CA LEU A 115 4.94 -4.98 -8.78
C LEU A 115 3.96 -4.46 -9.84
N ARG A 116 3.32 -5.34 -10.62
CA ARG A 116 2.42 -4.92 -11.70
C ARG A 116 1.24 -4.12 -11.16
N GLY A 117 0.67 -4.52 -10.01
CA GLY A 117 -0.38 -3.77 -9.33
C GLY A 117 0.03 -2.33 -8.96
N VAL A 118 1.29 -2.12 -8.55
CA VAL A 118 1.83 -0.76 -8.33
C VAL A 118 1.93 0.02 -9.64
N LEU A 119 2.40 -0.62 -10.73
CA LEU A 119 2.49 0.00 -12.05
C LEU A 119 1.10 0.40 -12.57
N HIS A 120 0.09 -0.47 -12.42
CA HIS A 120 -1.29 -0.17 -12.80
C HIS A 120 -1.83 1.03 -12.02
N GLY A 121 -1.61 1.08 -10.69
CA GLY A 121 -2.03 2.22 -9.88
C GLY A 121 -1.42 3.53 -10.32
N VAL A 122 -0.12 3.51 -10.62
CA VAL A 122 0.57 4.70 -11.15
C VAL A 122 0.04 5.07 -12.54
N ALA A 123 -0.15 4.10 -13.44
CA ALA A 123 -0.67 4.35 -14.78
C ALA A 123 -2.07 5.00 -14.74
N SER A 124 -2.93 4.57 -13.82
CA SER A 124 -4.30 5.09 -13.70
C SER A 124 -4.38 6.47 -13.02
N ALA A 125 -3.55 6.76 -12.02
CA ALA A 125 -3.67 8.00 -11.23
C ALA A 125 -2.73 9.13 -11.71
N LEU A 126 -1.52 8.79 -12.18
CA LEU A 126 -0.49 9.77 -12.54
C LEU A 126 -0.92 10.77 -13.63
N PRO A 127 -1.65 10.39 -14.70
CA PRO A 127 -2.07 11.35 -15.73
C PRO A 127 -2.90 12.50 -15.15
N GLY A 128 -3.87 12.20 -14.28
CA GLY A 128 -4.68 13.18 -13.58
C GLY A 128 -3.85 14.08 -12.65
N MET A 129 -2.93 13.50 -11.88
CA MET A 129 -2.03 14.25 -10.99
C MET A 129 -1.11 15.19 -11.78
N ARG A 130 -0.51 14.73 -12.88
CA ARG A 130 0.36 15.56 -13.73
C ARG A 130 -0.40 16.72 -14.39
N SER A 131 -1.63 16.48 -14.87
CA SER A 131 -2.44 17.53 -15.49
C SER A 131 -2.72 18.70 -14.54
N ARG A 132 -2.87 18.40 -13.25
CA ARG A 132 -3.08 19.39 -12.18
C ARG A 132 -1.77 19.91 -11.55
N ARG A 133 -0.62 19.29 -11.89
CA ARG A 133 0.69 19.56 -11.29
C ARG A 133 0.66 19.39 -9.77
N ALA A 134 -0.11 18.45 -9.29
CA ALA A 134 -0.30 18.16 -7.88
C ALA A 134 -0.72 16.70 -7.68
N GLY A 135 -0.04 15.99 -6.79
CA GLY A 135 -0.36 14.63 -6.43
C GLY A 135 0.69 14.04 -5.47
N HIS A 136 0.35 12.90 -4.88
CA HIS A 136 1.26 12.15 -4.04
C HIS A 136 1.06 10.65 -4.23
N ILE A 137 2.08 9.94 -4.66
CA ILE A 137 2.08 8.49 -4.80
C ILE A 137 2.89 7.89 -3.66
N ILE A 138 2.27 7.03 -2.87
CA ILE A 138 2.89 6.32 -1.76
C ILE A 138 2.91 4.83 -2.08
N ASN A 139 4.10 4.26 -2.22
CA ASN A 139 4.29 2.84 -2.50
C ASN A 139 4.77 2.11 -1.25
N VAL A 140 3.97 1.15 -0.77
CA VAL A 140 4.35 0.33 0.38
C VAL A 140 5.26 -0.82 -0.11
N ALA A 141 6.57 -0.63 0.12
CA ALA A 141 7.59 -1.62 -0.13
C ALA A 141 7.75 -2.59 1.06
N SER A 142 8.96 -2.77 1.55
CA SER A 142 9.32 -3.57 2.72
C SER A 142 10.81 -3.38 3.03
N VAL A 143 11.27 -3.71 4.23
CA VAL A 143 12.69 -3.95 4.49
C VAL A 143 13.28 -5.07 3.63
N ALA A 144 12.45 -5.98 3.11
CA ALA A 144 12.81 -6.95 2.08
C ALA A 144 13.16 -6.31 0.72
N GLY A 145 12.93 -5.03 0.52
CA GLY A 145 13.45 -4.21 -0.58
C GLY A 145 14.80 -3.54 -0.28
N LEU A 146 15.37 -3.77 0.90
CA LEU A 146 16.66 -3.24 1.36
C LEU A 146 17.71 -4.32 1.59
N ARG A 147 17.23 -5.54 1.86
CA ARG A 147 18.07 -6.73 2.06
C ARG A 147 17.36 -7.96 1.47
N VAL A 148 18.12 -9.03 1.28
CA VAL A 148 17.57 -10.31 0.80
C VAL A 148 17.68 -11.32 1.91
N ASP A 149 16.55 -11.95 2.25
CA ASP A 149 16.51 -13.02 3.25
C ASP A 149 16.30 -14.38 2.56
N PRO A 150 16.88 -15.48 3.07
CA PRO A 150 16.58 -16.83 2.58
C PRO A 150 15.07 -17.09 2.55
N THR A 151 14.61 -17.89 1.60
CA THR A 151 13.20 -18.23 1.35
C THR A 151 12.31 -17.09 0.84
N ALA A 152 12.81 -15.86 0.84
CA ALA A 152 12.07 -14.65 0.42
C ALA A 152 12.54 -14.07 -0.93
N ALA A 153 13.34 -14.82 -1.72
CA ALA A 153 14.04 -14.27 -2.89
C ALA A 153 13.11 -13.52 -3.86
N ILE A 154 11.96 -14.10 -4.23
CA ILE A 154 11.01 -13.47 -5.17
C ILE A 154 10.29 -12.30 -4.53
N TYR A 155 9.85 -12.44 -3.27
CA TYR A 155 9.27 -11.32 -2.53
C TYR A 155 10.25 -10.14 -2.45
N CYS A 156 11.50 -10.39 -2.06
CA CYS A 156 12.55 -9.37 -2.05
C CYS A 156 12.71 -8.73 -3.44
N ALA A 157 12.81 -9.52 -4.50
CA ALA A 157 12.94 -9.00 -5.86
C ALA A 157 11.79 -8.04 -6.23
N THR A 158 10.54 -8.37 -5.89
CA THR A 158 9.39 -7.46 -6.13
C THR A 158 9.51 -6.16 -5.34
N LYS A 159 9.96 -6.21 -4.08
CA LYS A 159 10.09 -5.03 -3.21
C LYS A 159 11.30 -4.16 -3.59
N TYR A 160 12.40 -4.74 -4.06
CA TYR A 160 13.49 -3.99 -4.70
C TYR A 160 13.02 -3.31 -5.99
N ALA A 161 12.24 -4.00 -6.82
CA ALA A 161 11.70 -3.44 -8.05
C ALA A 161 10.77 -2.23 -7.78
N VAL A 162 9.90 -2.31 -6.77
CA VAL A 162 9.04 -1.19 -6.35
C VAL A 162 9.88 0.02 -5.93
N ARG A 163 10.95 -0.18 -5.18
CA ARG A 163 11.84 0.93 -4.77
C ARG A 163 12.54 1.56 -5.97
N ALA A 164 13.11 0.74 -6.86
CA ALA A 164 13.78 1.23 -8.07
C ALA A 164 12.81 2.00 -8.98
N PHE A 165 11.61 1.46 -9.19
CA PHE A 165 10.55 2.12 -9.95
C PHE A 165 10.13 3.45 -9.32
N SER A 166 9.95 3.49 -8.00
CA SER A 166 9.55 4.70 -7.27
C SER A 166 10.59 5.80 -7.40
N GLU A 167 11.88 5.47 -7.34
CA GLU A 167 12.96 6.45 -7.53
C GLU A 167 13.00 6.98 -8.98
N GLY A 168 12.82 6.11 -9.98
CA GLY A 168 12.69 6.55 -11.39
C GLY A 168 11.50 7.49 -11.58
N LEU A 169 10.33 7.11 -11.05
CA LEU A 169 9.12 7.92 -11.08
C LEU A 169 9.32 9.31 -10.45
N ARG A 170 10.00 9.36 -9.31
CA ARG A 170 10.32 10.62 -8.61
C ARG A 170 11.23 11.52 -9.44
N GLN A 171 12.26 10.96 -10.08
CA GLN A 171 13.20 11.73 -10.91
C GLN A 171 12.55 12.32 -12.16
N GLU A 172 11.55 11.63 -12.70
CA GLU A 172 10.81 12.04 -13.90
C GLU A 172 9.68 13.04 -13.63
N ASN A 173 9.29 13.25 -12.35
CA ASN A 173 8.14 14.07 -11.98
C ASN A 173 8.50 15.04 -10.85
N THR A 174 8.56 16.35 -11.18
CA THR A 174 8.89 17.40 -10.22
C THR A 174 7.68 18.05 -9.54
N ASP A 175 6.49 17.67 -9.95
CA ASP A 175 5.21 18.23 -9.50
C ASP A 175 4.26 17.16 -8.89
N VAL A 176 4.74 15.91 -8.77
CA VAL A 176 4.07 14.82 -8.07
C VAL A 176 5.05 14.22 -7.07
N ARG A 177 4.69 14.20 -5.80
CA ARG A 177 5.51 13.59 -4.75
C ARG A 177 5.49 12.07 -4.83
N VAL A 178 6.61 11.45 -4.49
CA VAL A 178 6.72 9.98 -4.47
C VAL A 178 7.40 9.53 -3.19
N THR A 179 6.66 8.78 -2.36
CA THR A 179 7.15 8.21 -1.10
C THR A 179 7.19 6.69 -1.16
N VAL A 180 8.30 6.12 -0.75
CA VAL A 180 8.42 4.68 -0.45
C VAL A 180 8.34 4.49 1.06
N VAL A 181 7.42 3.64 1.51
CA VAL A 181 7.36 3.20 2.91
C VAL A 181 7.81 1.75 2.98
N SER A 182 8.84 1.48 3.78
CA SER A 182 9.48 0.16 3.91
C SER A 182 9.27 -0.40 5.33
N PRO A 183 8.14 -1.11 5.59
CA PRO A 183 7.89 -1.73 6.88
C PRO A 183 8.78 -2.93 7.13
N GLY A 184 9.16 -3.15 8.40
CA GLY A 184 9.65 -4.42 8.92
C GLY A 184 8.51 -5.36 9.32
N PHE A 185 8.77 -6.30 10.23
CA PHE A 185 7.73 -7.19 10.75
C PHE A 185 6.57 -6.38 11.33
N THR A 186 5.39 -6.63 10.77
CA THR A 186 4.15 -5.93 11.11
C THR A 186 3.06 -6.96 11.33
N LEU A 187 2.30 -6.83 12.40
CA LEU A 187 1.18 -7.70 12.75
C LEU A 187 0.06 -7.53 11.71
N THR A 188 0.00 -8.44 10.74
CA THR A 188 -0.96 -8.44 9.63
C THR A 188 -1.22 -9.88 9.15
N GLU A 189 -2.28 -10.07 8.35
CA GLU A 189 -2.61 -11.32 7.68
C GLU A 189 -1.67 -11.68 6.49
N LEU A 190 -0.59 -10.93 6.28
CA LEU A 190 0.27 -11.10 5.09
C LEU A 190 0.98 -12.46 5.08
N THR A 191 1.27 -13.01 6.27
CA THR A 191 1.93 -14.30 6.48
C THR A 191 0.97 -15.50 6.45
N ASP A 192 -0.35 -15.29 6.31
CA ASP A 192 -1.34 -16.35 6.50
C ASP A 192 -1.64 -17.12 5.20
N ARG A 193 -1.04 -16.75 4.07
CA ARG A 193 -1.46 -17.26 2.77
C ARG A 193 -0.31 -17.74 1.90
N GLY A 194 -0.44 -18.96 1.41
CA GLY A 194 0.48 -19.59 0.46
C GLY A 194 1.85 -19.90 1.05
N GLY A 195 2.81 -20.17 0.18
CA GLY A 195 4.17 -20.47 0.56
C GLY A 195 4.41 -21.90 1.05
N ASN A 196 5.64 -22.16 1.46
CA ASN A 196 6.00 -23.38 2.15
C ASN A 196 5.45 -23.32 3.60
N PRO A 197 4.69 -24.31 4.08
CA PRO A 197 4.02 -24.26 5.38
C PRO A 197 4.96 -24.00 6.57
N GLU A 198 6.14 -24.61 6.58
CA GLU A 198 7.12 -24.44 7.66
C GLU A 198 7.71 -23.02 7.65
N VAL A 199 8.01 -22.49 6.46
CA VAL A 199 8.54 -21.14 6.28
C VAL A 199 7.49 -20.09 6.66
N GLN A 200 6.24 -20.28 6.26
CA GLN A 200 5.16 -19.37 6.64
C GLN A 200 4.88 -19.40 8.14
N ALA A 201 4.88 -20.57 8.76
CA ALA A 201 4.73 -20.68 10.22
C ALA A 201 5.86 -19.95 10.96
N ALA A 202 7.10 -20.07 10.48
CA ALA A 202 8.24 -19.36 11.07
C ALA A 202 8.12 -17.83 10.87
N ALA A 203 7.68 -17.37 9.69
CA ALA A 203 7.45 -15.95 9.42
C ALA A 203 6.33 -15.38 10.30
N HIS A 204 5.24 -16.14 10.50
CA HIS A 204 4.14 -15.78 11.38
C HIS A 204 4.62 -15.67 12.83
N ALA A 205 5.35 -16.67 13.33
CA ALA A 205 5.90 -16.65 14.68
C ALA A 205 6.86 -15.46 14.90
N ALA A 206 7.67 -15.10 13.90
CA ALA A 206 8.54 -13.94 13.97
C ALA A 206 7.72 -12.63 13.98
N ALA A 207 6.64 -12.55 13.21
CA ALA A 207 5.73 -11.40 13.24
C ALA A 207 5.04 -11.27 14.60
N ASP A 208 4.58 -12.37 15.20
CA ASP A 208 3.96 -12.36 16.52
C ASP A 208 4.95 -11.97 17.63
N GLN A 209 6.21 -12.39 17.51
CA GLN A 209 7.22 -12.10 18.52
C GLN A 209 7.79 -10.70 18.44
N PHE A 210 7.98 -10.16 17.24
CA PHE A 210 8.72 -8.92 17.02
C PHE A 210 7.89 -7.83 16.33
N GLY A 211 6.71 -8.18 15.76
CA GLY A 211 5.96 -7.29 14.90
C GLY A 211 5.44 -6.04 15.60
N ILE A 212 5.53 -4.92 14.91
CA ILE A 212 4.84 -3.68 15.28
C ILE A 212 3.37 -3.72 14.83
N PRO A 213 2.47 -3.00 15.50
CA PRO A 213 1.10 -2.90 15.05
C PRO A 213 1.02 -2.18 13.68
N ALA A 214 0.04 -2.56 12.86
CA ALA A 214 -0.19 -1.93 11.56
C ALA A 214 -0.42 -0.41 11.65
N THR A 215 -0.94 0.07 12.79
CA THR A 215 -1.13 1.50 13.08
C THR A 215 0.18 2.26 13.07
N ALA A 216 1.29 1.68 13.53
CA ALA A 216 2.59 2.36 13.50
C ALA A 216 3.06 2.66 12.06
N VAL A 217 2.74 1.78 11.11
CA VAL A 217 3.02 2.04 9.68
C VAL A 217 2.02 3.04 9.10
N ALA A 218 0.74 2.96 9.50
CA ALA A 218 -0.29 3.91 9.09
C ALA A 218 0.04 5.35 9.53
N ASP A 219 0.56 5.53 10.75
CA ASP A 219 0.97 6.84 11.27
C ASP A 219 2.11 7.46 10.44
N VAL A 220 3.05 6.64 9.99
CA VAL A 220 4.15 7.08 9.11
C VAL A 220 3.63 7.47 7.71
N ILE A 221 2.66 6.73 7.16
CA ILE A 221 1.98 7.10 5.91
C ILE A 221 1.23 8.42 6.09
N ALA A 222 0.48 8.57 7.17
CA ALA A 222 -0.26 9.79 7.48
C ALA A 222 0.68 10.99 7.67
N PHE A 223 1.84 10.80 8.31
CA PHE A 223 2.89 11.81 8.41
C PHE A 223 3.36 12.27 7.03
N ALA A 224 3.63 11.35 6.09
CA ALA A 224 4.04 11.72 4.74
C ALA A 224 2.93 12.49 3.98
N VAL A 225 1.67 12.08 4.14
CA VAL A 225 0.51 12.75 3.55
C VAL A 225 0.34 14.17 4.06
N ALA A 226 0.61 14.41 5.35
CA ALA A 226 0.43 15.70 6.02
C ALA A 226 1.51 16.75 5.65
N GLN A 227 2.59 16.36 5.00
CA GLN A 227 3.65 17.30 4.63
C GLN A 227 3.16 18.34 3.61
N PRO A 228 3.69 19.59 3.65
CA PRO A 228 3.40 20.60 2.64
C PRO A 228 3.74 20.14 1.23
N ALA A 229 3.06 20.70 0.23
CA ALA A 229 3.21 20.28 -1.17
C ALA A 229 4.63 20.39 -1.73
N ASN A 230 5.44 21.29 -1.18
CA ASN A 230 6.84 21.49 -1.55
C ASN A 230 7.84 20.65 -0.74
N VAL A 231 7.35 19.73 0.10
CA VAL A 231 8.16 18.78 0.89
C VAL A 231 7.88 17.37 0.40
N ASP A 232 8.88 16.73 -0.20
CA ASP A 232 8.81 15.36 -0.67
C ASP A 232 9.61 14.43 0.24
N ILE A 233 8.91 13.57 0.98
CA ILE A 233 9.51 12.53 1.80
C ILE A 233 9.74 11.31 0.92
N ASN A 234 10.97 11.05 0.52
CA ASN A 234 11.24 10.04 -0.51
C ASN A 234 11.25 8.61 0.03
N GLU A 235 11.78 8.39 1.23
CA GLU A 235 11.82 7.04 1.84
C GLU A 235 11.64 7.09 3.35
N LEU A 236 10.81 6.18 3.88
CA LEU A 236 10.59 5.97 5.30
C LEU A 236 10.72 4.48 5.63
N VAL A 237 11.65 4.15 6.51
CA VAL A 237 11.87 2.77 6.99
C VAL A 237 11.36 2.66 8.42
N VAL A 238 10.41 1.75 8.65
CA VAL A 238 9.77 1.54 9.96
C VAL A 238 9.93 0.09 10.37
N ARG A 239 10.67 -0.14 11.45
CA ARG A 239 10.98 -1.49 11.94
C ARG A 239 10.72 -1.62 13.42
N PRO A 240 10.40 -2.83 13.90
CA PRO A 240 10.55 -3.15 15.31
C PRO A 240 11.99 -2.86 15.78
N THR A 241 12.15 -2.35 16.99
CA THR A 241 13.48 -2.07 17.56
C THR A 241 14.34 -3.33 17.72
N LEU A 242 13.68 -4.50 17.82
CA LEU A 242 14.34 -5.81 17.94
C LEU A 242 14.66 -6.45 16.57
N GLN A 243 14.18 -5.89 15.46
CA GLN A 243 14.52 -6.37 14.12
C GLN A 243 15.84 -5.73 13.66
N GLN A 244 16.89 -6.52 13.56
CA GLN A 244 18.21 -6.12 13.04
C GLN A 244 18.27 -6.21 11.52
#